data_a0ade88190a803ff28c05c16b80005c7
#
_entry.id   a0ade88190a803ff28c05c16b80005c7
#
_cell.length_a   1.000
_cell.length_b   1.000
_cell.length_c   1.000
_cell.angle_alpha   90.00
_cell.angle_beta   90.00
_cell.angle_gamma   90.00
#
_symmetry.space_group_name_H-M   'P 1'
#
loop_
_entity.id
_entity.type
_entity.pdbx_description
1 polymer ?
#
loop_
_entity_poly.entity_id
_entity_poly.type
_entity_poly.pdbx_seq_one_letter_code
_entity_poly.pdbx_strand_id
1 'polypeptide(L)'
;MIKRSTVSWFLTLSAAALAACGGPHIPRTAVAPSAVAAPAADVTARDSSAVQLGTALAKVEQDSAADQSALDSLHQRSPDSLTPPRTNVPLRGEDVRQEAEDLFGADANATFDIDVSSFAGNRRVLEYLEFFQLDARDRFEIWLSRLGRYEGMIRERLRARGLPEDLVYLTLIESGLSNTAVSRARAVGMWQFMSSTGRGYGLQIDPWVDERRDPYKATDAAVNHLQDLVQRLGSVYLAAAAYNAGAGRIEREIRRLPGGGRGAGGESDSVDDQTFFQIADRRNLRRETRDYVPKLIAAALIAKQPARYGFTEIQRLPPLVFDEVSVPDATGLDVLARLADTSVAALLELNPQFVRGITPPGRGVVVRVPRGSGAAVAERYADLPVNERITFVDHYVTYGQTLSSIAQRYKVTVTMLQAANPRLRTHALRVGQRVIVPMSGRVVPRGAWSNPPEPRVRRVSSRYSAVSSADGTRHRVAAGETAGGIARQHGIGLMALLEANDLTIRSVIRPGDVLLIPSR
;
A
#
# COMPACT_ATOMS: atom_id res chain seq x y z
N MET A 1 52.19 6.83 -34.47
CA MET A 1 53.55 7.17 -33.94
C MET A 1 53.46 7.20 -32.43
N ILE A 2 54.27 6.33 -31.79
CA ILE A 2 54.91 6.50 -30.46
C ILE A 2 53.99 6.34 -29.24
N LYS A 3 54.25 5.52 -28.22
CA LYS A 3 55.13 4.36 -27.92
C LYS A 3 54.51 3.65 -26.68
N ARG A 4 54.56 2.33 -26.67
CA ARG A 4 54.32 1.47 -25.50
C ARG A 4 55.49 1.60 -24.51
N SER A 5 55.25 1.46 -23.21
CA SER A 5 56.25 1.04 -22.22
C SER A 5 55.66 0.08 -21.23
N THR A 6 56.07 -1.16 -21.36
CA THR A 6 55.99 -2.28 -20.43
C THR A 6 57.09 -2.15 -19.39
N VAL A 7 56.81 -2.39 -18.12
CA VAL A 7 57.84 -2.73 -17.12
C VAL A 7 57.42 -3.96 -16.39
N SER A 8 58.24 -4.99 -16.64
CA SER A 8 58.25 -6.31 -15.99
C SER A 8 59.27 -6.26 -14.85
N TRP A 9 59.00 -6.78 -13.67
CA TRP A 9 60.03 -7.13 -12.69
C TRP A 9 59.80 -8.52 -12.08
N PHE A 10 60.93 -9.19 -12.03
CA PHE A 10 61.21 -10.61 -11.85
C PHE A 10 61.05 -11.12 -10.43
N LEU A 11 60.82 -12.46 -10.38
CA LEU A 11 60.98 -13.38 -9.26
C LEU A 11 62.41 -13.34 -8.66
N THR A 12 62.51 -13.61 -7.34
CA THR A 12 63.62 -14.36 -6.76
C THR A 12 63.14 -15.34 -5.72
N LEU A 13 63.32 -16.62 -6.03
CA LEU A 13 63.35 -17.73 -5.08
C LEU A 13 64.60 -17.65 -4.22
N SER A 14 64.52 -17.98 -2.93
CA SER A 14 65.63 -18.46 -2.14
C SER A 14 65.16 -19.58 -1.24
N ALA A 15 65.70 -20.75 -1.53
CA ALA A 15 65.64 -21.94 -0.67
C ALA A 15 66.87 -21.95 0.27
N ALA A 16 66.65 -22.29 1.53
CA ALA A 16 67.75 -22.69 2.40
C ALA A 16 67.28 -23.76 3.40
N ALA A 17 68.14 -24.75 3.59
CA ALA A 17 67.92 -26.08 4.09
C ALA A 17 67.94 -26.22 5.62
N LEU A 18 67.31 -27.31 6.05
CA LEU A 18 67.54 -28.25 7.18
C LEU A 18 68.56 -27.90 8.26
N ALA A 19 68.09 -27.96 9.52
CA ALA A 19 68.87 -28.59 10.59
C ALA A 19 67.90 -29.22 11.63
N ALA A 20 68.07 -30.52 11.86
CA ALA A 20 67.37 -31.28 12.88
C ALA A 20 68.06 -31.11 14.23
N CYS A 21 67.28 -30.92 15.31
CA CYS A 21 67.71 -31.17 16.67
C CYS A 21 66.51 -31.68 17.50
N GLY A 22 66.62 -32.89 18.05
CA GLY A 22 65.61 -33.51 18.90
C GLY A 22 65.59 -32.91 20.29
N GLY A 23 64.36 -32.80 20.86
CA GLY A 23 64.09 -32.44 22.24
C GLY A 23 62.88 -33.26 22.76
N PRO A 24 62.70 -33.39 24.04
CA PRO A 24 62.00 -34.53 24.67
C PRO A 24 60.50 -34.49 24.58
N HIS A 25 59.89 -35.68 24.52
CA HIS A 25 58.45 -35.96 24.58
C HIS A 25 57.85 -35.47 25.87
N ILE A 26 56.86 -34.56 25.75
CA ILE A 26 55.88 -34.21 26.77
C ILE A 26 54.52 -34.83 26.37
N PRO A 27 53.84 -35.59 27.24
CA PRO A 27 52.57 -36.22 26.89
C PRO A 27 51.47 -35.12 26.74
N ARG A 28 50.83 -35.07 25.58
CA ARG A 28 49.65 -34.24 25.33
C ARG A 28 48.45 -34.85 26.05
N THR A 29 48.06 -34.28 27.16
CA THR A 29 46.71 -34.42 27.71
C THR A 29 45.72 -33.77 26.73
N ALA A 30 44.81 -34.56 26.16
CA ALA A 30 43.72 -34.08 25.36
C ALA A 30 42.74 -33.29 26.26
N VAL A 31 42.76 -31.98 26.17
CA VAL A 31 41.70 -31.12 26.73
C VAL A 31 40.56 -31.17 25.72
N ALA A 32 39.45 -31.76 26.14
CA ALA A 32 38.19 -31.69 25.40
C ALA A 32 37.78 -30.20 25.25
N PRO A 33 37.27 -29.76 24.07
CA PRO A 33 36.79 -28.42 23.94
C PRO A 33 35.59 -28.23 24.89
N SER A 34 35.76 -27.42 25.92
CA SER A 34 34.65 -26.92 26.75
C SER A 34 33.67 -26.22 25.81
N ALA A 35 32.48 -26.79 25.67
CA ALA A 35 31.36 -26.09 25.03
C ALA A 35 31.07 -24.85 25.89
N VAL A 36 31.49 -23.69 25.42
CA VAL A 36 31.08 -22.41 26.00
C VAL A 36 29.58 -22.29 25.75
N ALA A 37 28.80 -22.58 26.78
CA ALA A 37 27.37 -22.33 26.78
C ALA A 37 27.19 -20.80 26.60
N ALA A 38 26.49 -20.39 25.54
CA ALA A 38 26.09 -19.01 25.33
C ALA A 38 25.30 -18.55 26.56
N PRO A 39 25.52 -17.30 27.07
CA PRO A 39 24.89 -16.84 28.28
C PRO A 39 23.38 -16.80 28.14
N ALA A 40 22.65 -17.30 29.14
CA ALA A 40 21.17 -17.35 29.19
C ALA A 40 20.49 -15.98 29.00
N ALA A 41 21.21 -14.88 29.19
CA ALA A 41 20.73 -13.52 28.99
C ALA A 41 20.40 -13.18 27.52
N ASP A 42 21.00 -13.85 26.55
CA ASP A 42 20.80 -13.58 25.12
C ASP A 42 19.50 -14.20 24.57
N VAL A 43 19.01 -15.27 25.19
CA VAL A 43 17.76 -15.95 24.81
C VAL A 43 16.53 -15.11 25.20
N THR A 44 16.56 -14.49 26.38
CA THR A 44 15.46 -13.64 26.87
C THR A 44 15.34 -12.33 26.08
N ALA A 45 16.46 -11.76 25.63
CA ALA A 45 16.46 -10.55 24.79
C ALA A 45 15.86 -10.81 23.39
N ARG A 46 16.11 -11.96 22.79
CA ARG A 46 15.58 -12.37 21.48
C ARG A 46 14.08 -12.66 21.53
N ASP A 47 13.59 -13.29 22.60
CA ASP A 47 12.14 -13.47 22.79
C ASP A 47 11.42 -12.13 22.98
N SER A 48 12.07 -11.17 23.66
CA SER A 48 11.58 -9.81 23.80
C SER A 48 11.44 -9.09 22.44
N SER A 49 12.38 -9.32 21.50
CA SER A 49 12.32 -8.72 20.14
C SER A 49 11.11 -9.19 19.34
N ALA A 50 10.80 -10.49 19.35
CA ALA A 50 9.62 -11.03 18.67
C ALA A 50 8.31 -10.50 19.27
N VAL A 51 8.26 -10.31 20.59
CA VAL A 51 7.10 -9.70 21.28
C VAL A 51 6.95 -8.23 20.89
N GLN A 52 8.04 -7.47 20.86
CA GLN A 52 8.02 -6.06 20.42
C GLN A 52 7.54 -5.93 18.99
N LEU A 53 8.00 -6.79 18.06
CA LEU A 53 7.52 -6.80 16.69
C LEU A 53 6.02 -7.13 16.62
N GLY A 54 5.56 -8.15 17.34
CA GLY A 54 4.14 -8.53 17.37
C GLY A 54 3.26 -7.39 17.85
N THR A 55 3.69 -6.69 18.89
CA THR A 55 2.99 -5.52 19.44
C THR A 55 2.97 -4.34 18.45
N ALA A 56 4.11 -4.05 17.81
CA ALA A 56 4.22 -2.98 16.83
C ALA A 56 3.35 -3.25 15.59
N LEU A 57 3.36 -4.48 15.05
CA LEU A 57 2.51 -4.86 13.92
C LEU A 57 1.02 -4.80 14.28
N ALA A 58 0.64 -5.23 15.49
CA ALA A 58 -0.74 -5.14 15.95
C ALA A 58 -1.23 -3.69 16.05
N LYS A 59 -0.37 -2.76 16.47
CA LYS A 59 -0.69 -1.32 16.47
C LYS A 59 -0.88 -0.78 15.06
N VAL A 60 0.01 -1.10 14.12
CA VAL A 60 -0.11 -0.70 12.72
C VAL A 60 -1.43 -1.19 12.10
N GLU A 61 -1.84 -2.42 12.37
CA GLU A 61 -3.12 -2.96 11.91
C GLU A 61 -4.33 -2.21 12.52
N GLN A 62 -4.21 -1.80 13.80
CA GLN A 62 -5.27 -1.04 14.47
C GLN A 62 -5.45 0.36 13.88
N ASP A 63 -4.35 1.07 13.69
CA ASP A 63 -4.37 2.41 13.13
C ASP A 63 -4.92 2.38 11.68
N SER A 64 -4.49 1.40 10.88
CA SER A 64 -5.00 1.17 9.52
C SER A 64 -6.49 0.85 9.49
N ALA A 65 -7.00 0.03 10.43
CA ALA A 65 -8.42 -0.29 10.51
C ALA A 65 -9.27 0.92 10.92
N ALA A 66 -8.74 1.79 11.79
CA ALA A 66 -9.43 3.01 12.20
C ALA A 66 -9.50 4.03 11.06
N ASP A 67 -8.41 4.19 10.28
CA ASP A 67 -8.41 5.03 9.08
C ASP A 67 -9.41 4.49 8.05
N GLN A 68 -9.42 3.17 7.80
CA GLN A 68 -10.35 2.56 6.86
C GLN A 68 -11.80 2.75 7.29
N SER A 69 -12.12 2.68 8.58
CA SER A 69 -13.46 2.94 9.08
C SER A 69 -13.92 4.38 8.81
N ALA A 70 -13.05 5.37 9.00
CA ALA A 70 -13.35 6.76 8.69
C ALA A 70 -13.55 6.98 7.18
N LEU A 71 -12.69 6.37 6.35
CA LEU A 71 -12.81 6.42 4.90
C LEU A 71 -14.07 5.71 4.39
N ASP A 72 -14.44 4.58 4.98
CA ASP A 72 -15.70 3.89 4.67
C ASP A 72 -16.90 4.79 4.99
N SER A 73 -16.87 5.52 6.10
CA SER A 73 -17.90 6.50 6.46
C SER A 73 -17.96 7.65 5.45
N LEU A 74 -16.79 8.16 5.02
CA LEU A 74 -16.66 9.15 3.95
C LEU A 74 -17.29 8.68 2.63
N HIS A 75 -17.15 7.39 2.29
CA HIS A 75 -17.73 6.81 1.08
C HIS A 75 -19.22 6.48 1.19
N GLN A 76 -19.73 6.25 2.40
CA GLN A 76 -21.13 5.87 2.63
C GLN A 76 -22.08 7.06 2.79
N ARG A 77 -21.58 8.23 3.20
CA ARG A 77 -22.41 9.43 3.34
C ARG A 77 -23.01 9.86 2.00
N SER A 78 -24.28 10.19 2.04
CA SER A 78 -25.02 10.72 0.90
C SER A 78 -25.29 12.20 1.12
N PRO A 79 -24.86 13.08 0.19
CA PRO A 79 -25.41 14.42 0.12
C PRO A 79 -26.94 14.42 0.01
N ASP A 80 -27.51 13.40 -0.66
CA ASP A 80 -28.96 13.24 -0.79
C ASP A 80 -29.66 12.81 0.52
N SER A 81 -28.90 12.39 1.55
CA SER A 81 -29.44 11.97 2.87
C SER A 81 -29.15 12.97 4.00
N LEU A 82 -28.39 14.01 3.73
CA LEU A 82 -28.18 15.07 4.71
C LEU A 82 -29.47 15.89 4.82
N THR A 83 -29.98 15.98 6.03
CA THR A 83 -30.93 17.01 6.41
C THR A 83 -30.35 18.35 5.97
N PRO A 84 -31.12 19.24 5.32
CA PRO A 84 -30.60 20.56 4.93
C PRO A 84 -29.98 21.22 6.17
N PRO A 85 -28.88 21.97 6.01
CA PRO A 85 -28.23 22.63 7.13
C PRO A 85 -29.31 23.33 7.98
N ARG A 86 -29.18 23.21 9.31
CA ARG A 86 -30.19 23.73 10.28
C ARG A 86 -30.38 25.24 10.27
N THR A 87 -29.90 25.93 9.25
CA THR A 87 -30.26 27.31 8.94
C THR A 87 -31.50 27.26 8.06
N ASN A 88 -32.64 27.63 8.65
CA ASN A 88 -33.96 27.80 8.00
C ASN A 88 -33.98 28.94 6.95
N VAL A 89 -32.89 29.18 6.25
CA VAL A 89 -32.79 30.17 5.19
C VAL A 89 -32.46 29.41 3.90
N PRO A 90 -33.36 29.39 2.91
CA PRO A 90 -32.99 28.92 1.57
C PRO A 90 -31.95 29.92 1.03
N LEU A 91 -30.68 29.48 0.99
CA LEU A 91 -29.60 30.26 0.38
C LEU A 91 -29.98 30.52 -1.09
N ARG A 92 -30.25 31.77 -1.44
CA ARG A 92 -30.34 32.19 -2.83
C ARG A 92 -28.96 32.14 -3.44
N GLY A 93 -28.86 31.95 -4.77
CA GLY A 93 -27.57 31.83 -5.46
C GLY A 93 -26.58 32.97 -5.21
N GLU A 94 -27.07 34.13 -4.75
CA GLU A 94 -26.24 35.27 -4.32
C GLU A 94 -25.62 35.05 -2.93
N ASP A 95 -26.37 34.43 -1.99
CA ASP A 95 -25.87 34.12 -0.64
C ASP A 95 -24.76 33.07 -0.68
N VAL A 96 -24.86 32.09 -1.60
CA VAL A 96 -23.81 31.08 -1.82
C VAL A 96 -22.54 31.70 -2.41
N ARG A 97 -22.68 32.71 -3.30
CA ARG A 97 -21.54 33.47 -3.82
C ARG A 97 -20.90 34.33 -2.73
N GLN A 98 -21.69 34.99 -1.91
CA GLN A 98 -21.18 35.83 -0.82
C GLN A 98 -20.47 34.97 0.25
N GLU A 99 -21.06 33.84 0.67
CA GLU A 99 -20.39 32.89 1.55
C GLU A 99 -19.11 32.31 0.91
N ALA A 100 -19.12 32.04 -0.40
CA ALA A 100 -17.92 31.64 -1.11
C ALA A 100 -16.87 32.76 -1.14
N GLU A 101 -17.26 34.02 -1.41
CA GLU A 101 -16.36 35.18 -1.36
C GLU A 101 -15.85 35.46 0.05
N ASP A 102 -16.69 35.33 1.07
CA ASP A 102 -16.29 35.42 2.48
C ASP A 102 -15.39 34.23 2.89
N LEU A 103 -15.64 33.05 2.33
CA LEU A 103 -14.79 31.86 2.48
C LEU A 103 -13.46 31.99 1.74
N PHE A 104 -13.35 32.72 0.64
CA PHE A 104 -12.13 32.88 -0.17
C PHE A 104 -11.43 34.23 0.03
N GLY A 105 -12.15 35.27 0.47
CA GLY A 105 -11.65 36.64 0.52
C GLY A 105 -10.66 36.94 1.66
N ALA A 106 -10.47 36.05 2.63
CA ALA A 106 -9.78 36.39 3.88
C ALA A 106 -8.29 36.02 3.93
N ASP A 107 -7.76 35.23 2.99
CA ASP A 107 -6.34 34.88 2.98
C ASP A 107 -5.74 35.01 1.58
N ALA A 108 -5.30 36.23 1.27
CA ALA A 108 -4.63 36.56 0.00
C ALA A 108 -3.32 35.77 -0.23
N ASN A 109 -2.89 34.96 0.75
CA ASN A 109 -1.64 34.20 0.71
C ASN A 109 -1.81 32.71 0.37
N ALA A 110 -3.02 32.15 0.38
CA ALA A 110 -3.24 30.77 0.00
C ALA A 110 -3.41 30.64 -1.52
N THR A 111 -2.34 30.27 -2.21
CA THR A 111 -2.37 30.01 -3.65
C THR A 111 -2.72 28.55 -3.91
N PHE A 112 -3.67 28.30 -4.81
CA PHE A 112 -4.02 26.96 -5.30
C PHE A 112 -3.53 26.81 -6.74
N ASP A 113 -3.01 25.65 -7.08
CA ASP A 113 -2.62 25.30 -8.45
C ASP A 113 -3.60 24.31 -9.12
N ILE A 114 -4.70 23.98 -8.43
CA ILE A 114 -5.93 23.41 -8.98
C ILE A 114 -7.04 24.48 -8.91
N ASP A 115 -8.05 24.39 -9.77
CA ASP A 115 -9.14 25.37 -9.81
C ASP A 115 -10.13 25.20 -8.65
N VAL A 116 -9.74 25.69 -7.47
CA VAL A 116 -10.59 25.67 -6.29
C VAL A 116 -11.65 26.77 -6.36
N SER A 117 -11.29 27.96 -6.86
CA SER A 117 -12.13 29.15 -6.80
C SER A 117 -13.45 29.01 -7.58
N SER A 118 -13.41 28.38 -8.77
CA SER A 118 -14.61 28.18 -9.59
C SER A 118 -15.62 27.19 -8.98
N PHE A 119 -15.18 26.32 -8.08
CA PHE A 119 -16.00 25.20 -7.59
C PHE A 119 -16.20 25.15 -6.07
N ALA A 120 -15.63 26.07 -5.33
CA ALA A 120 -15.73 26.08 -3.87
C ALA A 120 -17.17 26.26 -3.37
N GLY A 121 -17.97 27.04 -4.05
CA GLY A 121 -19.41 27.18 -3.79
C GLY A 121 -20.25 25.96 -4.25
N ASN A 122 -19.63 24.92 -4.80
CA ASN A 122 -20.37 23.72 -5.18
C ASN A 122 -20.92 23.03 -3.93
N ARG A 123 -22.21 22.73 -3.93
CA ARG A 123 -22.91 22.12 -2.79
C ARG A 123 -22.17 20.89 -2.23
N ARG A 124 -21.62 20.02 -3.08
CA ARG A 124 -20.89 18.84 -2.62
C ARG A 124 -19.57 19.18 -1.94
N VAL A 125 -18.89 20.24 -2.39
CA VAL A 125 -17.68 20.74 -1.73
C VAL A 125 -18.02 21.22 -0.32
N LEU A 126 -19.07 22.03 -0.16
CA LEU A 126 -19.53 22.51 1.14
C LEU A 126 -19.94 21.37 2.09
N GLU A 127 -20.64 20.35 1.60
CA GLU A 127 -21.01 19.16 2.36
C GLU A 127 -19.77 18.37 2.85
N TYR A 128 -18.70 18.29 2.06
CA TYR A 128 -17.46 17.64 2.49
C TYR A 128 -16.60 18.52 3.40
N LEU A 129 -16.65 19.84 3.26
CA LEU A 129 -16.07 20.75 4.25
C LEU A 129 -16.72 20.54 5.64
N GLU A 130 -18.04 20.51 5.70
CA GLU A 130 -18.79 20.24 6.92
C GLU A 130 -18.44 18.85 7.50
N PHE A 131 -18.41 17.83 6.65
CA PHE A 131 -18.06 16.48 7.05
C PHE A 131 -16.68 16.38 7.71
N PHE A 132 -15.65 16.99 7.10
CA PHE A 132 -14.30 16.98 7.66
C PHE A 132 -14.18 17.78 8.95
N GLN A 133 -14.95 18.86 9.09
CA GLN A 133 -14.94 19.71 10.29
C GLN A 133 -15.70 19.10 11.48
N LEU A 134 -16.74 18.30 11.23
CA LEU A 134 -17.65 17.79 12.27
C LEU A 134 -17.48 16.27 12.46
N ASP A 135 -17.88 15.48 11.46
CA ASP A 135 -18.03 14.03 11.63
C ASP A 135 -16.71 13.25 11.58
N ALA A 136 -15.76 13.73 10.79
CA ALA A 136 -14.44 13.13 10.64
C ALA A 136 -13.33 13.95 11.30
N ARG A 137 -13.67 14.95 12.12
CA ARG A 137 -12.74 15.92 12.68
C ARG A 137 -11.49 15.29 13.28
N ASP A 138 -11.64 14.41 14.26
CA ASP A 138 -10.51 13.80 14.98
C ASP A 138 -9.58 13.03 14.03
N ARG A 139 -10.16 12.39 13.00
CA ARG A 139 -9.38 11.68 11.99
C ARG A 139 -8.69 12.60 11.02
N PHE A 140 -9.38 13.67 10.61
CA PHE A 140 -8.81 14.64 9.68
C PHE A 140 -7.64 15.40 10.33
N GLU A 141 -7.68 15.68 11.63
CA GLU A 141 -6.55 16.22 12.40
C GLU A 141 -5.32 15.30 12.34
N ILE A 142 -5.52 14.00 12.53
CA ILE A 142 -4.44 13.00 12.39
C ILE A 142 -3.89 12.99 10.95
N TRP A 143 -4.75 13.08 9.94
CA TRP A 143 -4.34 13.11 8.54
C TRP A 143 -3.56 14.39 8.20
N LEU A 144 -3.99 15.53 8.70
CA LEU A 144 -3.25 16.80 8.56
C LEU A 144 -1.89 16.75 9.28
N SER A 145 -1.83 16.09 10.43
CA SER A 145 -0.56 15.86 11.12
C SER A 145 0.41 15.01 10.26
N ARG A 146 -0.08 13.91 9.68
CA ARG A 146 0.71 13.03 8.79
C ARG A 146 1.13 13.72 7.49
N LEU A 147 0.33 14.68 6.99
CA LEU A 147 0.65 15.44 5.79
C LEU A 147 2.04 16.10 5.91
N GLY A 148 2.40 16.67 7.07
CA GLY A 148 3.70 17.26 7.31
C GLY A 148 4.88 16.32 7.03
N ARG A 149 4.66 15.00 7.17
CA ARG A 149 5.70 13.98 6.95
C ARG A 149 6.01 13.73 5.47
N TYR A 150 5.01 13.84 4.59
CA TYR A 150 5.12 13.41 3.20
C TYR A 150 4.90 14.53 2.19
N GLU A 151 4.29 15.65 2.59
CA GLU A 151 3.87 16.74 1.70
C GLU A 151 5.02 17.26 0.83
N GLY A 152 6.17 17.58 1.42
CA GLY A 152 7.32 18.11 0.69
C GLY A 152 7.81 17.17 -0.39
N MET A 153 7.94 15.88 -0.06
CA MET A 153 8.38 14.83 -0.98
C MET A 153 7.38 14.62 -2.12
N ILE A 154 6.08 14.63 -1.83
CA ILE A 154 5.03 14.43 -2.85
C ILE A 154 4.97 15.64 -3.79
N ARG A 155 4.96 16.86 -3.26
CA ARG A 155 4.96 18.11 -4.04
C ARG A 155 6.17 18.21 -4.98
N GLU A 156 7.37 17.86 -4.50
CA GLU A 156 8.56 17.83 -5.33
C GLU A 156 8.39 16.91 -6.56
N ARG A 157 7.84 15.72 -6.36
CA ARG A 157 7.61 14.76 -7.45
C ARG A 157 6.53 15.19 -8.43
N LEU A 158 5.45 15.79 -7.94
CA LEU A 158 4.39 16.37 -8.76
C LEU A 158 4.95 17.49 -9.63
N ARG A 159 5.68 18.44 -9.02
CA ARG A 159 6.34 19.57 -9.72
C ARG A 159 7.32 19.07 -10.78
N ALA A 160 8.14 18.06 -10.47
CA ALA A 160 9.10 17.48 -11.42
C ALA A 160 8.44 16.89 -12.68
N ARG A 161 7.13 16.61 -12.64
CA ARG A 161 6.34 16.09 -13.77
C ARG A 161 5.38 17.12 -14.37
N GLY A 162 5.47 18.39 -13.95
CA GLY A 162 4.59 19.46 -14.42
C GLY A 162 3.13 19.28 -13.99
N LEU A 163 2.89 18.56 -12.89
CA LEU A 163 1.55 18.37 -12.33
C LEU A 163 1.29 19.38 -11.21
N PRO A 164 0.03 19.78 -11.01
CA PRO A 164 -0.35 20.59 -9.85
C PRO A 164 0.07 19.93 -8.54
N GLU A 165 0.74 20.69 -7.68
CA GLU A 165 1.23 20.21 -6.40
C GLU A 165 0.09 19.92 -5.41
N ASP A 166 -1.06 20.54 -5.60
CA ASP A 166 -2.26 20.34 -4.78
C ASP A 166 -2.91 18.97 -4.99
N LEU A 167 -2.46 18.20 -6.01
CA LEU A 167 -2.80 16.78 -6.11
C LEU A 167 -2.24 15.95 -4.95
N VAL A 168 -1.36 16.50 -4.10
CA VAL A 168 -0.96 15.88 -2.83
C VAL A 168 -2.16 15.55 -1.95
N TYR A 169 -3.21 16.35 -2.00
CA TYR A 169 -4.41 16.16 -1.19
C TYR A 169 -5.26 14.94 -1.60
N LEU A 170 -4.97 14.32 -2.75
CA LEU A 170 -5.54 13.01 -3.07
C LEU A 170 -5.19 11.96 -2.00
N THR A 171 -4.00 12.03 -1.42
CA THR A 171 -3.59 11.10 -0.37
C THR A 171 -4.41 11.21 0.92
N LEU A 172 -4.96 12.40 1.20
CA LEU A 172 -5.90 12.60 2.32
C LEU A 172 -7.19 11.82 2.10
N ILE A 173 -7.79 11.95 0.91
CA ILE A 173 -9.08 11.32 0.60
C ILE A 173 -8.98 9.85 0.22
N GLU A 174 -7.79 9.36 -0.17
CA GLU A 174 -7.53 7.95 -0.48
C GLU A 174 -7.28 7.10 0.77
N SER A 175 -6.49 7.60 1.71
CA SER A 175 -6.05 6.80 2.85
C SER A 175 -5.76 7.57 4.15
N GLY A 176 -5.92 8.91 4.17
CA GLY A 176 -5.40 9.74 5.26
C GLY A 176 -3.87 9.61 5.41
N LEU A 177 -3.14 9.51 4.30
CA LEU A 177 -1.68 9.29 4.24
C LEU A 177 -1.20 8.03 4.99
N SER A 178 -2.01 6.99 5.01
CA SER A 178 -1.65 5.71 5.64
C SER A 178 -0.94 4.79 4.64
N ASN A 179 0.35 4.51 4.87
CA ASN A 179 1.14 3.59 4.05
C ASN A 179 0.65 2.13 4.15
N THR A 180 -0.08 1.80 5.20
CA THR A 180 -0.52 0.44 5.49
C THR A 180 -2.02 0.22 5.27
N ALA A 181 -2.76 1.25 4.87
CA ALA A 181 -4.19 1.16 4.59
C ALA A 181 -4.49 0.08 3.54
N VAL A 182 -5.55 -0.69 3.78
CA VAL A 182 -6.04 -1.73 2.86
C VAL A 182 -7.55 -1.62 2.74
N SER A 183 -8.05 -1.25 1.57
CA SER A 183 -9.48 -1.13 1.32
C SER A 183 -10.18 -2.49 1.18
N ARG A 184 -11.51 -2.51 1.24
CA ARG A 184 -12.33 -3.72 0.96
C ARG A 184 -12.06 -4.29 -0.43
N ALA A 185 -11.72 -3.44 -1.40
CA ALA A 185 -11.33 -3.84 -2.76
C ALA A 185 -9.87 -4.27 -2.88
N ARG A 186 -9.09 -4.29 -1.77
CA ARG A 186 -7.66 -4.60 -1.71
C ARG A 186 -6.76 -3.60 -2.44
N ALA A 187 -7.19 -2.35 -2.53
CA ALA A 187 -6.29 -1.24 -2.78
C ALA A 187 -5.41 -1.03 -1.54
N VAL A 188 -4.13 -0.68 -1.73
CA VAL A 188 -3.14 -0.64 -0.63
C VAL A 188 -2.30 0.63 -0.67
N GLY A 189 -1.95 1.11 0.53
CA GLY A 189 -1.01 2.20 0.77
C GLY A 189 -1.62 3.58 0.66
N MET A 190 -0.78 4.62 0.81
CA MET A 190 -1.26 6.00 0.86
C MET A 190 -1.98 6.43 -0.42
N TRP A 191 -1.62 5.85 -1.57
CA TRP A 191 -2.18 6.12 -2.89
C TRP A 191 -3.26 5.11 -3.33
N GLN A 192 -3.62 4.16 -2.48
CA GLN A 192 -4.64 3.14 -2.72
C GLN A 192 -4.52 2.41 -4.08
N PHE A 193 -3.31 2.01 -4.43
CA PHE A 193 -3.09 1.24 -5.65
C PHE A 193 -3.75 -0.13 -5.61
N MET A 194 -4.50 -0.43 -6.68
CA MET A 194 -4.83 -1.82 -7.01
C MET A 194 -3.58 -2.57 -7.47
N SER A 195 -3.49 -3.86 -7.15
CA SER A 195 -2.30 -4.67 -7.46
C SER A 195 -1.92 -4.67 -8.96
N SER A 196 -2.91 -4.73 -9.86
CA SER A 196 -2.67 -4.67 -11.31
C SER A 196 -2.12 -3.32 -11.74
N THR A 197 -2.70 -2.23 -11.25
CA THR A 197 -2.26 -0.87 -11.56
C THR A 197 -0.86 -0.61 -11.02
N GLY A 198 -0.61 -0.96 -9.74
CA GLY A 198 0.71 -0.78 -9.13
C GLY A 198 1.81 -1.50 -9.90
N ARG A 199 1.59 -2.76 -10.31
CA ARG A 199 2.55 -3.50 -11.16
C ARG A 199 2.74 -2.85 -12.53
N GLY A 200 1.68 -2.30 -13.12
CA GLY A 200 1.75 -1.57 -14.39
C GLY A 200 2.66 -0.34 -14.32
N TYR A 201 2.78 0.27 -13.15
CA TYR A 201 3.69 1.40 -12.87
C TYR A 201 4.96 0.98 -12.13
N GLY A 202 5.36 -0.30 -12.21
CA GLY A 202 6.65 -0.80 -11.77
C GLY A 202 6.76 -1.18 -10.29
N LEU A 203 5.66 -1.14 -9.51
CA LEU A 203 5.69 -1.54 -8.11
C LEU A 203 5.81 -3.06 -7.95
N GLN A 204 6.77 -3.48 -7.15
CA GLN A 204 6.92 -4.87 -6.76
C GLN A 204 5.88 -5.25 -5.71
N ILE A 205 5.16 -6.34 -5.98
CA ILE A 205 4.12 -6.84 -5.08
C ILE A 205 4.25 -8.35 -5.02
N ASP A 206 4.80 -8.85 -3.94
CA ASP A 206 4.97 -10.28 -3.67
C ASP A 206 4.67 -10.60 -2.18
N PRO A 207 4.77 -11.85 -1.70
CA PRO A 207 4.49 -12.20 -0.31
C PRO A 207 5.42 -11.58 0.73
N TRP A 208 6.54 -10.97 0.34
CA TRP A 208 7.54 -10.37 1.23
C TRP A 208 7.54 -8.85 1.15
N VAL A 209 7.37 -8.33 -0.06
CA VAL A 209 7.46 -6.91 -0.37
C VAL A 209 6.19 -6.45 -1.08
N ASP A 210 5.57 -5.40 -0.54
CA ASP A 210 4.47 -4.70 -1.20
C ASP A 210 4.83 -3.21 -1.30
N GLU A 211 5.39 -2.80 -2.45
CA GLU A 211 5.87 -1.44 -2.67
C GLU A 211 4.75 -0.39 -2.79
N ARG A 212 3.49 -0.82 -2.83
CA ARG A 212 2.34 0.09 -2.66
C ARG A 212 2.33 0.76 -1.29
N ARG A 213 3.02 0.15 -0.31
CA ARG A 213 3.22 0.66 1.04
C ARG A 213 4.44 1.56 1.16
N ASP A 214 5.38 1.49 0.23
CA ASP A 214 6.57 2.35 0.23
C ASP A 214 6.15 3.78 -0.17
N PRO A 215 6.28 4.80 0.72
CA PRO A 215 5.79 6.14 0.42
C PRO A 215 6.49 6.77 -0.78
N TYR A 216 7.75 6.46 -1.02
CA TYR A 216 8.54 7.03 -2.11
C TYR A 216 8.20 6.36 -3.44
N LYS A 217 8.28 5.03 -3.51
CA LYS A 217 8.00 4.27 -4.73
C LYS A 217 6.53 4.37 -5.16
N ALA A 218 5.61 4.31 -4.18
CA ALA A 218 4.19 4.49 -4.47
C ALA A 218 3.88 5.90 -4.98
N THR A 219 4.58 6.94 -4.47
CA THR A 219 4.43 8.30 -4.99
C THR A 219 4.96 8.42 -6.41
N ASP A 220 6.14 7.85 -6.72
CA ASP A 220 6.68 7.86 -8.08
C ASP A 220 5.71 7.18 -9.07
N ALA A 221 5.12 6.05 -8.69
CA ALA A 221 4.11 5.36 -9.49
C ALA A 221 2.82 6.17 -9.64
N ALA A 222 2.35 6.84 -8.57
CA ALA A 222 1.12 7.63 -8.59
C ALA A 222 1.24 8.88 -9.46
N VAL A 223 2.38 9.56 -9.36
CA VAL A 223 2.65 10.75 -10.18
C VAL A 223 2.74 10.40 -11.65
N ASN A 224 3.38 9.27 -12.02
CA ASN A 224 3.38 8.77 -13.40
C ASN A 224 1.96 8.44 -13.89
N HIS A 225 1.16 7.76 -13.05
CA HIS A 225 -0.24 7.44 -13.39
C HIS A 225 -1.09 8.71 -13.57
N LEU A 226 -0.96 9.69 -12.68
CA LEU A 226 -1.66 10.97 -12.81
C LEU A 226 -1.23 11.74 -14.06
N GLN A 227 0.06 11.74 -14.40
CA GLN A 227 0.56 12.36 -15.61
C GLN A 227 -0.06 11.75 -16.88
N ASP A 228 -0.09 10.40 -16.96
CA ASP A 228 -0.74 9.70 -18.08
C ASP A 228 -2.23 10.06 -18.18
N LEU A 229 -2.91 10.17 -17.03
CA LEU A 229 -4.33 10.53 -17.00
C LEU A 229 -4.58 11.97 -17.43
N VAL A 230 -3.76 12.93 -16.98
CA VAL A 230 -3.84 14.33 -17.40
C VAL A 230 -3.58 14.48 -18.90
N GLN A 231 -2.52 13.85 -19.40
CA GLN A 231 -2.20 13.86 -20.85
C GLN A 231 -3.33 13.25 -21.68
N ARG A 232 -3.97 12.21 -21.18
CA ARG A 232 -5.04 11.50 -21.89
C ARG A 232 -6.37 12.23 -21.89
N LEU A 233 -6.70 12.94 -20.82
CA LEU A 233 -8.02 13.53 -20.59
C LEU A 233 -8.04 15.06 -20.71
N GLY A 234 -6.89 15.71 -20.73
CA GLY A 234 -6.76 17.16 -20.91
C GLY A 234 -7.21 18.03 -19.72
N SER A 235 -7.61 17.42 -18.59
CA SER A 235 -8.12 18.12 -17.41
C SER A 235 -7.64 17.44 -16.13
N VAL A 236 -7.26 18.23 -15.14
CA VAL A 236 -6.82 17.75 -13.83
C VAL A 236 -7.96 17.06 -13.08
N TYR A 237 -9.16 17.61 -13.11
CA TYR A 237 -10.31 17.03 -12.41
C TYR A 237 -10.83 15.76 -13.07
N LEU A 238 -10.80 15.68 -14.40
CA LEU A 238 -11.10 14.44 -15.10
C LEU A 238 -10.05 13.37 -14.84
N ALA A 239 -8.76 13.75 -14.74
CA ALA A 239 -7.69 12.85 -14.36
C ALA A 239 -7.85 12.32 -12.93
N ALA A 240 -8.18 13.19 -11.96
CA ALA A 240 -8.50 12.79 -10.59
C ALA A 240 -9.69 11.83 -10.54
N ALA A 241 -10.78 12.12 -11.24
CA ALA A 241 -11.92 11.22 -11.34
C ALA A 241 -11.56 9.88 -12.01
N ALA A 242 -10.68 9.90 -13.02
CA ALA A 242 -10.20 8.71 -13.71
C ALA A 242 -9.25 7.87 -12.85
N TYR A 243 -8.48 8.49 -11.95
CA TYR A 243 -7.68 7.80 -10.95
C TYR A 243 -8.56 6.87 -10.09
N ASN A 244 -9.71 7.38 -9.65
CA ASN A 244 -10.71 6.62 -8.88
C ASN A 244 -11.47 5.58 -9.72
N ALA A 245 -12.00 5.98 -10.89
CA ALA A 245 -12.97 5.17 -11.65
C ALA A 245 -12.40 4.44 -12.85
N GLY A 246 -11.17 4.78 -13.27
CA GLY A 246 -10.53 4.33 -14.50
C GLY A 246 -10.89 5.22 -15.71
N ALA A 247 -9.87 5.55 -16.53
CA ALA A 247 -9.98 6.46 -17.67
C ALA A 247 -11.10 6.09 -18.65
N GLY A 248 -11.22 4.82 -18.99
CA GLY A 248 -12.24 4.36 -19.95
C GLY A 248 -13.69 4.60 -19.50
N ARG A 249 -13.96 4.73 -18.20
CA ARG A 249 -15.27 5.11 -17.69
C ARG A 249 -15.51 6.60 -17.91
N ILE A 250 -14.55 7.43 -17.53
CA ILE A 250 -14.64 8.89 -17.68
C ILE A 250 -14.81 9.27 -19.15
N GLU A 251 -14.01 8.70 -20.04
CA GLU A 251 -14.14 8.92 -21.49
C GLU A 251 -15.53 8.57 -22.05
N ARG A 252 -16.13 7.47 -21.55
CA ARG A 252 -17.50 7.13 -21.97
C ARG A 252 -18.52 8.17 -21.54
N GLU A 253 -18.37 8.75 -20.37
CA GLU A 253 -19.29 9.79 -19.90
C GLU A 253 -19.07 11.11 -20.64
N ILE A 254 -17.82 11.48 -20.96
CA ILE A 254 -17.52 12.64 -21.82
C ILE A 254 -18.19 12.47 -23.18
N ARG A 255 -18.04 11.30 -23.84
CA ARG A 255 -18.69 11.04 -25.13
C ARG A 255 -20.22 11.10 -25.11
N ARG A 256 -20.85 11.03 -23.95
CA ARG A 256 -22.31 11.16 -23.76
C ARG A 256 -22.78 12.60 -23.55
N LEU A 257 -21.86 13.55 -23.40
CA LEU A 257 -22.22 14.96 -23.32
C LEU A 257 -22.72 15.45 -24.68
N PRO A 258 -23.64 16.43 -24.72
CA PRO A 258 -24.01 17.13 -25.95
C PRO A 258 -22.73 17.77 -26.52
N GLY A 259 -22.36 17.44 -27.76
CA GLY A 259 -21.09 17.88 -28.37
C GLY A 259 -19.87 17.01 -28.06
N GLY A 260 -19.95 16.05 -27.14
CA GLY A 260 -18.83 15.16 -26.73
C GLY A 260 -18.49 14.02 -27.70
N GLY A 261 -19.20 13.87 -28.82
CA GLY A 261 -18.85 12.99 -29.91
C GLY A 261 -18.24 13.83 -31.04
N ARG A 262 -17.12 13.41 -31.61
CA ARG A 262 -16.44 14.03 -32.74
C ARG A 262 -17.48 14.60 -33.73
N GLY A 263 -17.76 15.89 -33.63
CA GLY A 263 -18.55 16.59 -34.61
C GLY A 263 -17.78 16.67 -35.91
N ALA A 264 -18.41 16.30 -37.01
CA ALA A 264 -17.91 16.60 -38.34
C ALA A 264 -17.74 18.14 -38.43
N GLY A 265 -16.49 18.64 -38.34
CA GLY A 265 -16.11 19.98 -38.80
C GLY A 265 -16.31 21.15 -37.85
N GLY A 266 -16.46 20.96 -36.54
CA GLY A 266 -16.48 22.04 -35.56
C GLY A 266 -15.25 22.07 -34.68
N GLU A 267 -14.79 23.24 -34.27
CA GLU A 267 -13.78 23.45 -33.25
C GLU A 267 -14.06 22.54 -32.03
N SER A 268 -13.06 21.78 -31.63
CA SER A 268 -13.12 20.92 -30.45
C SER A 268 -13.44 21.80 -29.24
N ASP A 269 -14.64 21.65 -28.65
CA ASP A 269 -14.89 22.17 -27.32
C ASP A 269 -13.78 21.61 -26.43
N SER A 270 -12.89 22.46 -25.95
CA SER A 270 -11.75 22.07 -25.13
C SER A 270 -12.30 21.42 -23.85
N VAL A 271 -11.91 20.17 -23.63
CA VAL A 271 -12.22 19.45 -22.39
C VAL A 271 -11.47 20.16 -21.26
N ASP A 272 -12.19 20.64 -20.27
CA ASP A 272 -11.69 21.39 -19.13
C ASP A 272 -12.15 20.77 -17.79
N ASP A 273 -11.81 21.42 -16.69
CA ASP A 273 -12.19 20.96 -15.34
C ASP A 273 -13.71 21.11 -15.09
N GLN A 274 -14.41 22.03 -15.77
CA GLN A 274 -15.87 22.16 -15.73
C GLN A 274 -16.57 20.90 -16.28
N THR A 275 -15.94 20.22 -17.24
CA THR A 275 -16.45 18.99 -17.85
C THR A 275 -16.66 17.88 -16.81
N PHE A 276 -15.81 17.82 -15.76
CA PHE A 276 -16.02 16.87 -14.67
C PHE A 276 -17.37 17.09 -13.98
N PHE A 277 -17.72 18.33 -13.63
CA PHE A 277 -18.98 18.64 -12.94
C PHE A 277 -20.19 18.35 -13.82
N GLN A 278 -20.08 18.60 -15.13
CA GLN A 278 -21.13 18.27 -16.10
C GLN A 278 -21.42 16.76 -16.15
N ILE A 279 -20.40 15.90 -16.18
CA ILE A 279 -20.59 14.44 -16.16
C ILE A 279 -21.03 13.93 -14.78
N ALA A 280 -20.59 14.57 -13.69
CA ALA A 280 -20.97 14.20 -12.33
C ALA A 280 -22.46 14.45 -12.05
N ASP A 281 -23.03 15.52 -12.58
CA ASP A 281 -24.46 15.88 -12.39
C ASP A 281 -25.41 14.93 -13.12
N ARG A 282 -24.95 14.26 -14.16
CA ARG A 282 -25.76 13.31 -14.94
C ARG A 282 -26.09 11.98 -14.23
N ARG A 283 -25.56 11.75 -13.03
CA ARG A 283 -25.78 10.56 -12.19
C ARG A 283 -25.40 9.20 -12.82
N ASN A 284 -24.73 9.18 -13.97
CA ASN A 284 -24.25 7.94 -14.61
C ASN A 284 -22.97 7.40 -13.95
N LEU A 285 -22.19 8.27 -13.33
CA LEU A 285 -21.05 7.87 -12.51
C LEU A 285 -21.51 7.31 -11.15
N ARG A 286 -20.73 6.38 -10.62
CA ARG A 286 -20.92 5.98 -9.23
C ARG A 286 -20.76 7.19 -8.34
N ARG A 287 -21.50 7.23 -7.25
CA ARG A 287 -21.47 8.28 -6.27
C ARG A 287 -20.06 8.59 -5.79
N GLU A 288 -19.28 7.57 -5.43
CA GLU A 288 -17.88 7.69 -5.02
C GLU A 288 -17.06 8.55 -6.02
N THR A 289 -17.24 8.31 -7.32
CA THR A 289 -16.54 9.06 -8.37
C THR A 289 -17.07 10.47 -8.56
N ARG A 290 -18.39 10.67 -8.43
CA ARG A 290 -19.02 12.02 -8.51
C ARG A 290 -18.55 12.93 -7.39
N ASP A 291 -18.26 12.34 -6.24
CA ASP A 291 -17.87 13.04 -5.02
C ASP A 291 -16.35 13.16 -4.88
N TYR A 292 -15.58 12.55 -5.78
CA TYR A 292 -14.12 12.47 -5.64
C TYR A 292 -13.43 13.82 -5.75
N VAL A 293 -13.74 14.60 -6.77
CA VAL A 293 -13.20 15.97 -6.95
C VAL A 293 -13.73 16.94 -5.89
N PRO A 294 -15.03 16.97 -5.54
CA PRO A 294 -15.51 17.73 -4.39
C PRO A 294 -14.77 17.46 -3.08
N LYS A 295 -14.44 16.18 -2.79
CA LYS A 295 -13.62 15.81 -1.63
C LYS A 295 -12.20 16.36 -1.72
N LEU A 296 -11.58 16.26 -2.90
CA LEU A 296 -10.24 16.80 -3.14
C LEU A 296 -10.20 18.31 -2.86
N ILE A 297 -11.18 19.07 -3.41
CA ILE A 297 -11.27 20.53 -3.22
C ILE A 297 -11.45 20.84 -1.73
N ALA A 298 -12.39 20.18 -1.04
CA ALA A 298 -12.62 20.40 0.39
C ALA A 298 -11.37 20.08 1.23
N ALA A 299 -10.67 18.98 0.93
CA ALA A 299 -9.43 18.61 1.60
C ALA A 299 -8.31 19.64 1.35
N ALA A 300 -8.20 20.15 0.12
CA ALA A 300 -7.22 21.18 -0.24
C ALA A 300 -7.47 22.49 0.52
N LEU A 301 -8.74 22.94 0.58
CA LEU A 301 -9.16 24.14 1.31
C LEU A 301 -8.75 24.06 2.78
N ILE A 302 -9.10 22.97 3.46
CA ILE A 302 -8.77 22.79 4.88
C ILE A 302 -7.27 22.65 5.08
N ALA A 303 -6.59 21.86 4.25
CA ALA A 303 -5.17 21.59 4.46
C ALA A 303 -4.27 22.82 4.27
N LYS A 304 -4.67 23.75 3.37
CA LYS A 304 -3.96 25.02 3.16
C LYS A 304 -4.30 26.09 4.20
N GLN A 305 -5.51 26.08 4.74
CA GLN A 305 -6.00 27.08 5.69
C GLN A 305 -6.62 26.41 6.93
N PRO A 306 -5.89 25.53 7.65
CA PRO A 306 -6.50 24.69 8.67
C PRO A 306 -7.16 25.50 9.80
N ALA A 307 -6.53 26.58 10.26
CA ALA A 307 -7.07 27.42 11.33
C ALA A 307 -8.43 28.04 10.98
N ARG A 308 -8.64 28.41 9.71
CA ARG A 308 -9.91 28.96 9.21
C ARG A 308 -11.06 27.97 9.32
N TYR A 309 -10.77 26.69 9.15
CA TYR A 309 -11.73 25.59 9.25
C TYR A 309 -11.77 24.96 10.65
N GLY A 310 -11.24 25.67 11.66
CA GLY A 310 -11.30 25.26 13.05
C GLY A 310 -10.21 24.28 13.49
N PHE A 311 -9.23 23.97 12.64
CA PHE A 311 -8.09 23.10 12.96
C PHE A 311 -6.90 23.96 13.42
N THR A 312 -6.92 24.41 14.68
CA THR A 312 -5.96 25.39 15.23
C THR A 312 -4.73 24.78 15.88
N GLU A 313 -4.80 23.51 16.30
CA GLU A 313 -3.75 22.87 17.11
C GLU A 313 -3.08 21.67 16.41
N ILE A 314 -2.91 21.74 15.07
CA ILE A 314 -2.32 20.64 14.34
C ILE A 314 -0.81 20.58 14.58
N GLN A 315 -0.35 19.51 15.19
CA GLN A 315 1.07 19.17 15.26
C GLN A 315 1.48 18.39 14.02
N ARG A 316 2.06 19.08 13.04
CA ARG A 316 2.56 18.43 11.82
C ARG A 316 3.76 17.56 12.15
N LEU A 317 3.70 16.27 11.76
CA LEU A 317 4.82 15.36 11.90
C LEU A 317 5.99 15.83 11.01
N PRO A 318 7.25 15.77 11.52
CA PRO A 318 8.41 16.14 10.72
C PRO A 318 8.60 15.19 9.53
N PRO A 319 9.23 15.65 8.43
CA PRO A 319 9.61 14.80 7.31
C PRO A 319 10.44 13.59 7.76
N LEU A 320 10.28 12.46 7.05
CA LEU A 320 11.12 11.29 7.29
C LEU A 320 12.55 11.57 6.83
N VAL A 321 13.49 11.38 7.75
CA VAL A 321 14.93 11.44 7.46
C VAL A 321 15.55 10.09 7.85
N PHE A 322 16.35 9.52 6.96
CA PHE A 322 16.91 8.18 7.13
C PHE A 322 18.23 8.04 6.38
N ASP A 323 18.99 7.02 6.75
CA ASP A 323 20.08 6.46 5.96
C ASP A 323 19.62 5.15 5.30
N GLU A 324 20.29 4.73 4.26
CA GLU A 324 20.00 3.48 3.55
C GLU A 324 21.13 2.46 3.76
N VAL A 325 20.76 1.23 4.08
CA VAL A 325 21.69 0.13 4.31
C VAL A 325 21.31 -1.05 3.42
N SER A 326 22.30 -1.62 2.73
CA SER A 326 22.13 -2.83 1.93
C SER A 326 22.06 -4.05 2.83
N VAL A 327 20.98 -4.83 2.73
CA VAL A 327 20.77 -6.07 3.47
C VAL A 327 20.66 -7.21 2.46
N PRO A 328 21.66 -8.13 2.40
CA PRO A 328 21.78 -9.09 1.31
C PRO A 328 20.80 -10.26 1.36
N ASP A 329 20.22 -10.56 2.52
CA ASP A 329 19.38 -11.74 2.74
C ASP A 329 18.33 -11.49 3.83
N ALA A 330 17.52 -12.51 4.11
CA ALA A 330 16.46 -12.44 5.13
C ALA A 330 17.00 -11.98 6.48
N THR A 331 16.48 -10.88 6.97
CA THR A 331 16.84 -10.28 8.27
C THR A 331 15.58 -9.64 8.89
N GLY A 332 15.35 -9.92 10.17
CA GLY A 332 14.25 -9.32 10.91
C GLY A 332 14.43 -7.81 11.08
N LEU A 333 13.37 -7.03 10.92
CA LEU A 333 13.40 -5.59 11.21
C LEU A 333 13.65 -5.32 12.69
N ASP A 334 13.32 -6.24 13.58
CA ASP A 334 13.66 -6.19 15.01
C ASP A 334 15.17 -6.35 15.25
N VAL A 335 15.83 -7.15 14.45
CA VAL A 335 17.30 -7.28 14.47
C VAL A 335 17.95 -5.98 14.00
N LEU A 336 17.49 -5.45 12.86
CA LEU A 336 17.99 -4.18 12.34
C LEU A 336 17.70 -3.01 13.28
N ALA A 337 16.55 -3.00 13.97
CA ALA A 337 16.23 -2.01 14.99
C ALA A 337 17.24 -2.04 16.15
N ARG A 338 17.60 -3.23 16.61
CA ARG A 338 18.64 -3.40 17.65
C ARG A 338 20.01 -2.90 17.18
N LEU A 339 20.40 -3.21 15.92
CA LEU A 339 21.66 -2.73 15.35
C LEU A 339 21.69 -1.20 15.18
N ALA A 340 20.54 -0.61 14.95
CA ALA A 340 20.36 0.84 14.79
C ALA A 340 20.07 1.58 16.12
N ASP A 341 20.08 0.88 17.24
CA ASP A 341 19.74 1.44 18.56
C ASP A 341 18.39 2.18 18.57
N THR A 342 17.36 1.59 17.90
CA THR A 342 16.04 2.18 17.73
C THR A 342 14.90 1.18 18.00
N SER A 343 13.66 1.66 17.97
CA SER A 343 12.50 0.79 18.17
C SER A 343 12.11 0.05 16.87
N VAL A 344 11.51 -1.14 17.03
CA VAL A 344 10.93 -1.90 15.92
C VAL A 344 9.85 -1.09 15.20
N ALA A 345 9.07 -0.29 15.95
CA ALA A 345 8.04 0.58 15.37
C ALA A 345 8.63 1.61 14.41
N ALA A 346 9.76 2.23 14.77
CA ALA A 346 10.46 3.17 13.90
C ALA A 346 10.96 2.50 12.61
N LEU A 347 11.50 1.27 12.69
CA LEU A 347 11.93 0.52 11.50
C LEU A 347 10.76 0.12 10.61
N LEU A 348 9.61 -0.28 11.17
CA LEU A 348 8.39 -0.58 10.42
C LEU A 348 7.83 0.67 9.74
N GLU A 349 7.90 1.83 10.40
CA GLU A 349 7.46 3.11 9.81
C GLU A 349 8.34 3.52 8.62
N LEU A 350 9.66 3.35 8.74
CA LEU A 350 10.60 3.64 7.65
C LEU A 350 10.50 2.63 6.50
N ASN A 351 10.07 1.39 6.78
CA ASN A 351 10.07 0.27 5.83
C ASN A 351 8.72 -0.47 5.79
N PRO A 352 7.59 0.21 5.55
CA PRO A 352 6.27 -0.41 5.59
C PRO A 352 6.04 -1.41 4.46
N GLN A 353 6.89 -1.43 3.42
CA GLN A 353 6.87 -2.38 2.31
C GLN A 353 7.22 -3.80 2.72
N PHE A 354 7.98 -4.02 3.80
CA PHE A 354 8.30 -5.36 4.28
C PHE A 354 7.15 -5.92 5.11
N VAL A 355 6.15 -6.47 4.41
CA VAL A 355 4.85 -6.86 5.00
C VAL A 355 4.93 -7.91 6.10
N ARG A 356 6.05 -8.62 6.21
CA ARG A 356 6.30 -9.63 7.25
C ARG A 356 7.16 -9.11 8.40
N GLY A 357 7.69 -7.89 8.31
CA GLY A 357 8.69 -7.37 9.25
C GLY A 357 10.06 -8.05 9.10
N ILE A 358 10.32 -8.66 7.94
CA ILE A 358 11.56 -9.35 7.57
C ILE A 358 11.88 -9.00 6.12
N THR A 359 13.14 -8.79 5.78
CA THR A 359 13.60 -8.66 4.40
C THR A 359 13.47 -10.00 3.65
N PRO A 360 13.28 -10.00 2.32
CA PRO A 360 13.05 -11.23 1.56
C PRO A 360 14.27 -12.16 1.57
N PRO A 361 14.08 -13.49 1.69
CA PRO A 361 15.18 -14.45 1.61
C PRO A 361 15.76 -14.57 0.20
N GLY A 362 17.09 -14.75 0.11
CA GLY A 362 17.80 -14.97 -1.15
C GLY A 362 17.81 -13.77 -2.08
N ARG A 363 17.48 -12.58 -1.60
CA ARG A 363 17.45 -11.35 -2.39
C ARG A 363 17.90 -10.15 -1.57
N GLY A 364 18.94 -9.46 -2.04
CA GLY A 364 19.38 -8.21 -1.44
C GLY A 364 18.35 -7.10 -1.60
N VAL A 365 18.17 -6.30 -0.57
CA VAL A 365 17.29 -5.12 -0.55
C VAL A 365 17.96 -3.98 0.19
N VAL A 366 17.47 -2.76 -0.07
CA VAL A 366 17.83 -1.57 0.71
C VAL A 366 16.81 -1.41 1.83
N VAL A 367 17.31 -1.18 3.04
CA VAL A 367 16.53 -0.92 4.25
C VAL A 367 16.84 0.47 4.74
N ARG A 368 15.81 1.25 5.07
CA ARG A 368 15.93 2.57 5.67
C ARG A 368 16.09 2.43 7.18
N VAL A 369 17.09 3.10 7.72
CA VAL A 369 17.39 3.16 9.16
C VAL A 369 17.40 4.61 9.61
N PRO A 370 17.27 4.92 10.91
CA PRO A 370 17.32 6.31 11.38
C PRO A 370 18.57 7.04 10.89
N ARG A 371 18.41 8.32 10.60
CA ARG A 371 19.49 9.18 10.12
C ARG A 371 20.69 9.16 11.06
N GLY A 372 21.89 8.99 10.51
CA GLY A 372 23.15 8.91 11.25
C GLY A 372 23.50 7.51 11.77
N SER A 373 22.59 6.51 11.65
CA SER A 373 22.88 5.13 12.10
C SER A 373 23.40 4.21 11.00
N GLY A 374 23.35 4.62 9.73
CA GLY A 374 23.61 3.76 8.58
C GLY A 374 24.98 3.08 8.60
N ALA A 375 26.05 3.82 8.86
CA ALA A 375 27.42 3.27 8.93
C ALA A 375 27.58 2.25 10.06
N ALA A 376 27.11 2.57 11.26
CA ALA A 376 27.16 1.68 12.41
C ALA A 376 26.33 0.40 12.21
N VAL A 377 25.16 0.53 11.58
CA VAL A 377 24.33 -0.65 11.23
C VAL A 377 25.06 -1.53 10.21
N ALA A 378 25.65 -0.96 9.18
CA ALA A 378 26.37 -1.73 8.16
C ALA A 378 27.57 -2.50 8.77
N GLU A 379 28.34 -1.87 9.64
CA GLU A 379 29.46 -2.47 10.36
C GLU A 379 28.98 -3.62 11.25
N ARG A 380 28.04 -3.36 12.17
CA ARG A 380 27.49 -4.36 13.10
C ARG A 380 26.81 -5.53 12.35
N TYR A 381 26.21 -5.23 11.19
CA TYR A 381 25.56 -6.25 10.37
C TYR A 381 26.58 -7.19 9.71
N ALA A 382 27.75 -6.69 9.30
CA ALA A 382 28.81 -7.50 8.71
C ALA A 382 29.31 -8.58 9.70
N ASP A 383 29.37 -8.23 10.99
CA ASP A 383 29.80 -9.14 12.05
C ASP A 383 28.68 -10.06 12.57
N LEU A 384 27.42 -9.83 12.13
CA LEU A 384 26.27 -10.56 12.65
C LEU A 384 26.19 -11.98 12.08
N PRO A 385 26.22 -13.03 12.92
CA PRO A 385 26.07 -14.41 12.46
C PRO A 385 24.73 -14.65 11.75
N VAL A 386 24.73 -15.46 10.70
CA VAL A 386 23.54 -15.73 9.87
C VAL A 386 22.36 -16.26 10.69
N ASN A 387 22.63 -17.12 11.69
CA ASN A 387 21.61 -17.66 12.58
C ASN A 387 21.02 -16.64 13.56
N GLU A 388 21.57 -15.43 13.64
CA GLU A 388 21.08 -14.34 14.48
C GLU A 388 20.29 -13.30 13.73
N ARG A 389 20.24 -13.40 12.39
CA ARG A 389 19.51 -12.45 11.52
C ARG A 389 17.99 -12.60 11.61
N ILE A 390 17.49 -13.73 12.13
CA ILE A 390 16.06 -14.04 12.21
C ILE A 390 15.72 -14.50 13.61
N THR A 391 14.79 -13.78 14.26
CA THR A 391 14.31 -14.06 15.63
C THR A 391 12.91 -14.67 15.65
N PHE A 392 12.22 -14.67 14.51
CA PHE A 392 10.86 -15.20 14.38
C PHE A 392 10.59 -15.68 12.95
N VAL A 393 9.52 -16.47 12.78
CA VAL A 393 8.96 -16.84 11.48
C VAL A 393 7.46 -16.62 11.47
N ASP A 394 6.90 -16.38 10.29
CA ASP A 394 5.46 -16.34 10.09
C ASP A 394 4.90 -17.74 9.86
N HIS A 395 3.84 -18.06 10.56
CA HIS A 395 3.01 -19.22 10.30
C HIS A 395 1.61 -18.78 9.89
N TYR A 396 1.12 -19.27 8.75
CA TYR A 396 -0.26 -19.07 8.35
C TYR A 396 -1.08 -20.31 8.71
N VAL A 397 -2.10 -20.09 9.54
CA VAL A 397 -2.97 -21.16 10.07
C VAL A 397 -3.64 -21.89 8.92
N THR A 398 -3.54 -23.22 8.92
CA THR A 398 -4.26 -24.11 8.00
C THR A 398 -5.43 -24.78 8.71
N TYR A 399 -6.31 -25.43 7.93
CA TYR A 399 -7.48 -26.10 8.49
C TYR A 399 -7.10 -27.16 9.55
N GLY A 400 -7.79 -27.15 10.68
CA GLY A 400 -7.59 -28.10 11.78
C GLY A 400 -6.45 -27.77 12.74
N GLN A 401 -5.68 -26.71 12.51
CA GLN A 401 -4.60 -26.32 13.42
C GLN A 401 -5.11 -25.57 14.64
N THR A 402 -4.42 -25.80 15.75
CA THR A 402 -4.59 -25.12 17.03
C THR A 402 -3.28 -24.45 17.44
N LEU A 403 -3.32 -23.52 18.40
CA LEU A 403 -2.08 -22.93 18.95
C LEU A 403 -1.14 -24.01 19.50
N SER A 404 -1.68 -25.05 20.16
CA SER A 404 -0.88 -26.15 20.70
C SER A 404 -0.18 -26.93 19.58
N SER A 405 -0.87 -27.23 18.47
CA SER A 405 -0.26 -27.94 17.35
C SER A 405 0.80 -27.09 16.63
N ILE A 406 0.60 -25.77 16.55
CA ILE A 406 1.60 -24.84 16.02
C ILE A 406 2.80 -24.75 16.95
N ALA A 407 2.58 -24.61 18.27
CA ALA A 407 3.63 -24.57 19.27
C ALA A 407 4.50 -25.85 19.22
N GLN A 408 3.88 -27.03 19.15
CA GLN A 408 4.56 -28.31 19.01
C GLN A 408 5.39 -28.40 17.71
N ARG A 409 4.84 -27.96 16.58
CA ARG A 409 5.52 -27.94 15.28
C ARG A 409 6.84 -27.17 15.31
N TYR A 410 6.84 -26.01 15.98
CA TYR A 410 8.00 -25.13 16.05
C TYR A 410 8.82 -25.30 17.34
N LYS A 411 8.44 -26.24 18.19
CA LYS A 411 9.08 -26.51 19.50
C LYS A 411 9.14 -25.29 20.42
N VAL A 412 8.13 -24.45 20.40
CA VAL A 412 7.92 -23.30 21.28
C VAL A 412 6.74 -23.56 22.22
N THR A 413 6.59 -22.75 23.27
CA THR A 413 5.44 -22.85 24.18
C THR A 413 4.24 -22.06 23.63
N VAL A 414 3.03 -22.46 24.02
CA VAL A 414 1.81 -21.68 23.69
C VAL A 414 1.90 -20.27 24.29
N THR A 415 2.48 -20.14 25.48
CA THR A 415 2.70 -18.84 26.13
C THR A 415 3.60 -17.94 25.29
N MET A 416 4.68 -18.44 24.69
CA MET A 416 5.54 -17.69 23.78
C MET A 416 4.78 -17.24 22.53
N LEU A 417 3.95 -18.11 21.96
CA LEU A 417 3.10 -17.74 20.82
C LEU A 417 2.10 -16.64 21.19
N GLN A 418 1.48 -16.73 22.36
CA GLN A 418 0.53 -15.71 22.84
C GLN A 418 1.21 -14.36 23.08
N ALA A 419 2.37 -14.36 23.72
CA ALA A 419 3.15 -13.15 23.98
C ALA A 419 3.55 -12.43 22.68
N ALA A 420 3.98 -13.18 21.65
CA ALA A 420 4.33 -12.63 20.34
C ALA A 420 3.11 -12.23 19.48
N ASN A 421 1.89 -12.59 19.90
CA ASN A 421 0.66 -12.34 19.16
C ASN A 421 -0.45 -11.78 20.07
N PRO A 422 -0.34 -10.55 20.59
CA PRO A 422 -1.21 -10.03 21.67
C PRO A 422 -2.70 -9.94 21.26
N ARG A 423 -3.00 -9.95 19.95
CA ARG A 423 -4.37 -9.93 19.43
C ARG A 423 -4.94 -11.32 19.10
N LEU A 424 -4.16 -12.36 19.30
CA LEU A 424 -4.57 -13.71 18.95
C LEU A 424 -5.64 -14.21 19.91
N ARG A 425 -6.83 -14.51 19.39
CA ARG A 425 -7.86 -15.19 20.18
C ARG A 425 -7.56 -16.68 20.22
N THR A 426 -7.18 -17.18 21.39
CA THR A 426 -6.70 -18.55 21.61
C THR A 426 -7.67 -19.65 21.18
N HIS A 427 -8.96 -19.36 21.24
CA HIS A 427 -10.03 -20.32 20.96
C HIS A 427 -10.65 -20.16 19.56
N ALA A 428 -10.16 -19.25 18.72
CA ALA A 428 -10.76 -18.95 17.42
C ALA A 428 -9.73 -18.59 16.36
N LEU A 429 -8.79 -19.52 16.07
CA LEU A 429 -7.88 -19.36 14.95
C LEU A 429 -8.66 -19.43 13.63
N ARG A 430 -8.37 -18.51 12.72
CA ARG A 430 -8.94 -18.50 11.37
C ARG A 430 -7.96 -19.06 10.36
N VAL A 431 -8.42 -19.89 9.45
CA VAL A 431 -7.59 -20.35 8.31
C VAL A 431 -7.08 -19.13 7.55
N GLY A 432 -5.77 -19.09 7.31
CA GLY A 432 -5.09 -17.96 6.70
C GLY A 432 -4.65 -16.88 7.68
N GLN A 433 -4.98 -17.00 8.96
CA GLN A 433 -4.50 -16.08 9.99
C GLN A 433 -2.99 -16.24 10.14
N ARG A 434 -2.27 -15.10 10.17
CA ARG A 434 -0.84 -15.02 10.45
C ARG A 434 -0.59 -15.21 11.95
N VAL A 435 0.39 -16.02 12.28
CA VAL A 435 0.90 -16.22 13.65
C VAL A 435 2.43 -16.02 13.62
N ILE A 436 2.92 -15.10 14.44
CA ILE A 436 4.36 -14.87 14.66
C ILE A 436 4.85 -15.95 15.60
N VAL A 437 5.86 -16.72 15.17
CA VAL A 437 6.47 -17.79 15.94
C VAL A 437 7.88 -17.37 16.33
N PRO A 438 8.18 -17.13 17.61
CA PRO A 438 9.53 -16.83 18.07
C PRO A 438 10.50 -17.97 17.78
N MET A 439 11.72 -17.64 17.34
CA MET A 439 12.75 -18.60 16.94
C MET A 439 14.02 -18.51 17.78
N SER A 440 13.91 -18.11 19.04
CA SER A 440 15.00 -17.88 19.99
C SER A 440 16.27 -18.71 19.74
N GLY A 441 17.23 -18.15 19.00
CA GLY A 441 18.55 -18.76 18.77
C GLY A 441 18.56 -20.08 17.97
N ARG A 442 17.45 -20.47 17.36
CA ARG A 442 17.33 -21.72 16.59
C ARG A 442 17.50 -21.45 15.10
N VAL A 443 18.09 -22.40 14.40
CA VAL A 443 18.14 -22.38 12.93
C VAL A 443 16.71 -22.45 12.41
N VAL A 444 16.35 -21.50 11.54
CA VAL A 444 15.05 -21.51 10.85
C VAL A 444 14.95 -22.80 10.03
N PRO A 445 13.98 -23.68 10.31
CA PRO A 445 13.85 -24.94 9.58
C PRO A 445 13.63 -24.68 8.08
N ARG A 446 14.25 -25.49 7.22
CA ARG A 446 13.93 -25.46 5.79
C ARG A 446 12.41 -25.65 5.60
N GLY A 447 11.75 -24.71 4.92
CA GLY A 447 10.30 -24.72 4.73
C GLY A 447 9.49 -24.14 5.90
N ALA A 448 10.13 -23.48 6.88
CA ALA A 448 9.40 -22.74 7.94
C ALA A 448 8.61 -21.54 7.40
N TRP A 449 9.02 -20.98 6.27
CA TRP A 449 8.31 -19.91 5.61
C TRP A 449 7.05 -20.42 4.93
N SER A 450 5.91 -20.30 5.58
CA SER A 450 4.62 -20.53 4.94
C SER A 450 4.23 -19.30 4.12
N ASN A 451 3.75 -19.51 2.90
CA ASN A 451 3.15 -18.42 2.15
C ASN A 451 1.75 -18.16 2.69
N PRO A 452 1.26 -16.90 2.67
CA PRO A 452 -0.14 -16.64 2.91
C PRO A 452 -0.95 -17.54 1.98
N PRO A 453 -2.03 -18.17 2.47
CA PRO A 453 -2.89 -18.95 1.59
C PRO A 453 -3.35 -18.03 0.49
N GLU A 454 -3.25 -18.51 -0.76
CA GLU A 454 -3.85 -17.77 -1.87
C GLU A 454 -5.28 -17.42 -1.48
N PRO A 455 -5.72 -16.16 -1.68
CA PRO A 455 -7.09 -15.79 -1.38
C PRO A 455 -7.96 -16.80 -2.13
N ARG A 456 -8.72 -17.58 -1.38
CA ARG A 456 -9.74 -18.43 -1.99
C ARG A 456 -10.64 -17.48 -2.76
N VAL A 457 -10.41 -17.40 -4.07
CA VAL A 457 -11.46 -16.95 -4.97
C VAL A 457 -12.62 -17.86 -4.61
N ARG A 458 -13.66 -17.27 -4.02
CA ARG A 458 -14.88 -18.00 -3.65
C ARG A 458 -15.27 -18.73 -4.92
N ARG A 459 -15.04 -20.05 -4.97
CA ARG A 459 -15.69 -20.86 -5.99
C ARG A 459 -17.13 -20.53 -5.78
N VAL A 460 -17.73 -19.84 -6.71
CA VAL A 460 -19.17 -19.89 -6.85
C VAL A 460 -19.42 -21.37 -7.13
N SER A 461 -19.66 -22.11 -6.04
CA SER A 461 -20.12 -23.48 -6.18
C SER A 461 -21.34 -23.36 -7.06
N SER A 462 -21.32 -24.03 -8.16
CA SER A 462 -22.49 -24.25 -9.02
C SER A 462 -23.55 -24.99 -8.21
N ARG A 463 -24.19 -24.30 -7.26
CA ARG A 463 -25.49 -24.67 -6.77
C ARG A 463 -26.52 -24.07 -7.74
N TYR A 464 -26.41 -24.43 -9.00
CA TYR A 464 -27.57 -24.44 -9.85
C TYR A 464 -28.21 -25.80 -9.71
N SER A 465 -29.09 -25.92 -8.70
CA SER A 465 -30.26 -26.76 -8.81
C SER A 465 -31.03 -26.31 -10.05
N ALA A 466 -31.35 -27.26 -10.89
CA ALA A 466 -32.10 -27.15 -12.09
C ALA A 466 -33.16 -26.03 -12.06
N VAL A 467 -32.90 -24.93 -12.78
CA VAL A 467 -33.96 -24.14 -13.38
C VAL A 467 -33.94 -24.54 -14.85
N SER A 468 -35.03 -25.13 -15.25
CA SER A 468 -35.33 -25.65 -16.56
C SER A 468 -35.15 -24.58 -17.65
N SER A 469 -34.54 -25.00 -18.78
CA SER A 469 -34.77 -24.55 -20.14
C SER A 469 -34.81 -23.03 -20.40
N ALA A 470 -33.62 -22.48 -20.68
CA ALA A 470 -33.46 -21.45 -21.69
C ALA A 470 -32.29 -21.88 -22.59
N ASP A 471 -32.53 -21.97 -23.88
CA ASP A 471 -31.58 -22.36 -24.93
C ASP A 471 -30.32 -21.53 -24.87
N GLY A 472 -29.22 -22.06 -24.32
CA GLY A 472 -27.90 -21.46 -24.30
C GLY A 472 -26.82 -22.52 -24.51
N THR A 473 -25.92 -22.30 -25.47
CA THR A 473 -24.74 -23.14 -25.70
C THR A 473 -23.81 -23.05 -24.51
N ARG A 474 -23.21 -24.16 -24.05
CA ARG A 474 -22.23 -24.16 -22.97
C ARG A 474 -20.83 -24.23 -23.57
N HIS A 475 -19.92 -23.35 -23.04
CA HIS A 475 -18.52 -23.32 -23.39
C HIS A 475 -17.68 -23.77 -22.20
N ARG A 476 -16.80 -24.77 -22.41
CA ARG A 476 -15.80 -25.16 -21.40
C ARG A 476 -14.52 -24.40 -21.64
N VAL A 477 -14.11 -23.61 -20.66
CA VAL A 477 -12.90 -22.77 -20.73
C VAL A 477 -11.66 -23.64 -20.91
N ALA A 478 -10.90 -23.38 -21.97
CA ALA A 478 -9.61 -23.99 -22.23
C ALA A 478 -8.45 -23.19 -21.60
N ALA A 479 -7.26 -23.78 -21.53
CA ALA A 479 -6.08 -23.10 -21.01
C ALA A 479 -5.73 -21.88 -21.88
N GLY A 480 -5.58 -20.70 -21.25
CA GLY A 480 -5.25 -19.44 -21.92
C GLY A 480 -6.46 -18.64 -22.43
N GLU A 481 -7.67 -19.16 -22.35
CA GLU A 481 -8.86 -18.39 -22.72
C GLU A 481 -9.23 -17.34 -21.66
N THR A 482 -9.79 -16.24 -22.15
CA THR A 482 -10.33 -15.16 -21.32
C THR A 482 -11.82 -14.98 -21.61
N ALA A 483 -12.57 -14.46 -20.63
CA ALA A 483 -13.99 -14.18 -20.84
C ALA A 483 -14.25 -13.27 -22.08
N GLY A 484 -13.36 -12.30 -22.32
CA GLY A 484 -13.44 -11.44 -23.50
C GLY A 484 -13.13 -12.18 -24.81
N GLY A 485 -12.23 -13.16 -24.80
CA GLY A 485 -11.93 -14.05 -25.93
C GLY A 485 -13.12 -14.92 -26.27
N ILE A 486 -13.68 -15.59 -25.26
CA ILE A 486 -14.86 -16.46 -25.38
C ILE A 486 -16.08 -15.67 -25.90
N ALA A 487 -16.33 -14.48 -25.36
CA ALA A 487 -17.42 -13.61 -25.81
C ALA A 487 -17.29 -13.28 -27.32
N ARG A 488 -16.07 -12.91 -27.79
CA ARG A 488 -15.78 -12.65 -29.20
C ARG A 488 -15.96 -13.90 -30.06
N GLN A 489 -15.47 -15.05 -29.61
CA GLN A 489 -15.59 -16.33 -30.31
C GLN A 489 -17.05 -16.69 -30.56
N HIS A 490 -17.93 -16.42 -29.62
CA HIS A 490 -19.36 -16.69 -29.71
C HIS A 490 -20.18 -15.51 -30.25
N GLY A 491 -19.53 -14.40 -30.65
CA GLY A 491 -20.19 -13.24 -31.25
C GLY A 491 -21.14 -12.49 -30.30
N ILE A 492 -20.93 -12.58 -28.99
CA ILE A 492 -21.72 -11.91 -27.95
C ILE A 492 -20.93 -10.82 -27.22
N GLY A 493 -21.63 -9.91 -26.58
CA GLY A 493 -21.00 -8.90 -25.73
C GLY A 493 -20.36 -9.52 -24.49
N LEU A 494 -19.16 -9.06 -24.08
CA LEU A 494 -18.53 -9.51 -22.83
C LEU A 494 -19.46 -9.35 -21.63
N MET A 495 -20.19 -8.24 -21.54
CA MET A 495 -21.11 -7.99 -20.43
C MET A 495 -22.27 -8.99 -20.42
N ALA A 496 -22.81 -9.35 -21.58
CA ALA A 496 -23.85 -10.37 -21.70
C ALA A 496 -23.34 -11.75 -21.23
N LEU A 497 -22.10 -12.12 -21.63
CA LEU A 497 -21.48 -13.37 -21.13
C LEU A 497 -21.29 -13.34 -19.61
N LEU A 498 -20.80 -12.23 -19.06
CA LEU A 498 -20.57 -12.12 -17.62
C LEU A 498 -21.87 -12.15 -16.84
N GLU A 499 -22.90 -11.45 -17.30
CA GLU A 499 -24.23 -11.41 -16.66
C GLU A 499 -24.92 -12.77 -16.70
N ALA A 500 -24.87 -13.47 -17.82
CA ALA A 500 -25.45 -14.82 -17.97
C ALA A 500 -24.80 -15.87 -17.04
N ASN A 501 -23.61 -15.57 -16.51
CA ASN A 501 -22.84 -16.46 -15.64
C ASN A 501 -22.64 -15.90 -14.22
N ASP A 502 -23.37 -14.86 -13.81
CA ASP A 502 -23.18 -14.15 -12.54
C ASP A 502 -21.71 -13.74 -12.28
N LEU A 503 -20.98 -13.45 -13.36
CA LEU A 503 -19.60 -13.02 -13.32
C LEU A 503 -19.50 -11.50 -13.40
N THR A 504 -18.43 -10.97 -12.86
CA THR A 504 -18.07 -9.56 -12.99
C THR A 504 -16.84 -9.44 -13.89
N ILE A 505 -16.52 -8.24 -14.37
CA ILE A 505 -15.30 -7.95 -15.14
C ILE A 505 -14.01 -8.32 -14.36
N ARG A 506 -14.12 -8.51 -13.05
CA ARG A 506 -13.02 -8.92 -12.15
C ARG A 506 -13.03 -10.42 -11.84
N SER A 507 -14.00 -11.17 -12.32
CA SER A 507 -14.06 -12.61 -12.12
C SER A 507 -12.98 -13.29 -12.94
N VAL A 508 -12.28 -14.23 -12.33
CA VAL A 508 -11.26 -15.05 -12.99
C VAL A 508 -11.93 -16.35 -13.42
N ILE A 509 -11.94 -16.62 -14.72
CA ILE A 509 -12.31 -17.92 -15.27
C ILE A 509 -11.06 -18.80 -15.39
N ARG A 510 -11.22 -20.10 -15.21
CA ARG A 510 -10.14 -21.08 -15.20
C ARG A 510 -10.38 -22.18 -16.22
N PRO A 511 -9.32 -22.81 -16.73
CA PRO A 511 -9.47 -24.01 -17.54
C PRO A 511 -10.35 -25.05 -16.83
N GLY A 512 -11.38 -25.54 -17.53
CA GLY A 512 -12.37 -26.47 -16.99
C GLY A 512 -13.67 -25.84 -16.49
N ASP A 513 -13.73 -24.52 -16.26
CA ASP A 513 -14.99 -23.83 -15.94
C ASP A 513 -15.95 -23.96 -17.13
N VAL A 514 -17.25 -24.01 -16.83
CA VAL A 514 -18.30 -24.08 -17.87
C VAL A 514 -19.10 -22.79 -17.84
N LEU A 515 -19.06 -22.04 -18.91
CA LEU A 515 -19.79 -20.80 -19.10
C LEU A 515 -21.03 -21.02 -19.94
N LEU A 516 -22.15 -20.44 -19.53
CA LEU A 516 -23.36 -20.34 -20.33
C LEU A 516 -23.19 -19.23 -21.36
N ILE A 517 -23.38 -19.55 -22.62
CA ILE A 517 -23.34 -18.59 -23.73
C ILE A 517 -24.79 -18.18 -24.00
N PRO A 518 -25.20 -16.95 -23.67
CA PRO A 518 -26.56 -16.50 -23.91
C PRO A 518 -26.83 -16.46 -25.43
N SER A 519 -28.05 -16.83 -25.87
CA SER A 519 -28.53 -16.63 -27.23
C SER A 519 -28.54 -15.12 -27.54
N ARG A 520 -28.26 -14.79 -28.81
CA ARG A 520 -28.21 -13.40 -29.29
C ARG A 520 -29.55 -12.69 -29.13
#